data_2bd4acf3584adc8fd5eb79e4017b2ae7
#
_entry.id   2bd4acf3584adc8fd5eb79e4017b2ae7
#
_cell.length_a   1.000
_cell.length_b   1.000
_cell.length_c   1.000
_cell.angle_alpha   90.00
_cell.angle_beta   90.00
_cell.angle_gamma   90.00
#
_symmetry.space_group_name_H-M   'P 1'
#
loop_
_entity.id
_entity.type
_entity.pdbx_description
1 polymer ?
#
loop_
_entity_poly.entity_id
_entity_poly.type
_entity_poly.pdbx_seq_one_letter_code
_entity_poly.pdbx_strand_id
1 'polypeptide(L)'
;MDEAIRSTTINAAARLVMLMSGLFMAFGLGNAQSAESLQEKPSMMKQTIVVEHIRIESAKSFADVRAALERSLPRLDPGLVKALDDGDVERADREKKEGPELSIFQVRNHGAVLKIAGKARNALQYDIGNPVTASLMVRHQLAAALYPPIRVVLYENEAGRGVFEYDRPSTTFGQFGDEQVTAVARGLDAALERALLGAAE
;
A
#
# COMPACT_ATOMS: atom_id res chain seq x y z
N MET A 1 12.96 42.48 -48.42
CA MET A 1 14.01 41.75 -49.14
C MET A 1 14.08 40.42 -48.45
N ASP A 2 13.36 39.66 -48.97
CA ASP A 2 13.39 38.44 -49.83
C ASP A 2 13.43 37.20 -48.96
N GLU A 3 12.35 36.51 -48.92
CA GLU A 3 11.90 35.39 -49.79
C GLU A 3 12.82 34.18 -49.64
N ALA A 4 12.27 33.17 -49.13
CA ALA A 4 11.45 32.12 -49.74
C ALA A 4 12.32 30.90 -50.17
N ILE A 5 11.75 29.80 -50.08
CA ILE A 5 11.53 28.70 -51.05
C ILE A 5 11.82 27.34 -50.40
N ARG A 6 10.73 26.60 -50.19
CA ARG A 6 10.29 25.33 -50.86
C ARG A 6 11.32 24.19 -50.82
N SER A 7 11.04 22.96 -50.69
CA SER A 7 9.96 22.16 -51.29
C SER A 7 10.07 20.72 -50.83
N THR A 8 8.99 20.09 -50.41
CA THR A 8 8.37 18.87 -50.93
C THR A 8 9.29 17.86 -51.66
N THR A 9 9.31 16.62 -51.18
CA THR A 9 9.29 15.49 -52.12
C THR A 9 8.56 14.29 -51.50
N ILE A 10 7.35 14.09 -52.00
CA ILE A 10 6.59 12.85 -52.02
C ILE A 10 7.19 11.98 -53.13
N ASN A 11 7.46 10.73 -52.88
CA ASN A 11 7.54 9.78 -53.96
C ASN A 11 6.83 8.48 -53.62
N ALA A 12 5.72 8.33 -54.29
CA ALA A 12 4.97 7.12 -54.48
C ALA A 12 5.65 6.29 -55.58
N ALA A 13 5.78 5.03 -55.39
CA ALA A 13 6.01 4.13 -56.49
C ALA A 13 4.99 2.99 -56.45
N ALA A 14 4.10 3.07 -57.41
CA ALA A 14 3.04 2.16 -57.69
C ALA A 14 3.49 1.02 -58.62
N ARG A 15 2.82 -0.11 -58.47
CA ARG A 15 2.45 -1.09 -59.51
C ARG A 15 3.53 -1.96 -60.13
N LEU A 16 3.40 -3.26 -59.87
CA LEU A 16 3.40 -4.23 -60.98
C LEU A 16 2.43 -5.38 -60.71
N VAL A 17 1.38 -5.42 -61.50
CA VAL A 17 0.43 -6.54 -61.69
C VAL A 17 1.06 -7.48 -62.68
N MET A 18 1.12 -8.79 -62.40
CA MET A 18 1.13 -9.81 -63.43
C MET A 18 0.32 -11.02 -62.97
N LEU A 19 -0.74 -11.23 -63.74
CA LEU A 19 -1.55 -12.44 -63.78
C LEU A 19 -0.72 -13.62 -64.27
N MET A 20 -0.80 -14.76 -63.58
CA MET A 20 -0.71 -16.08 -64.20
C MET A 20 -1.71 -16.99 -63.55
N SER A 21 -2.66 -17.39 -64.37
CA SER A 21 -3.66 -18.43 -64.11
C SER A 21 -2.98 -19.79 -64.03
N GLY A 22 -3.28 -20.56 -63.01
CA GLY A 22 -2.87 -21.93 -62.86
C GLY A 22 -3.80 -22.66 -61.92
N LEU A 23 -4.77 -23.36 -62.50
CA LEU A 23 -5.72 -24.27 -61.91
C LEU A 23 -5.01 -25.45 -61.27
N PHE A 24 -5.07 -25.64 -59.94
CA PHE A 24 -4.83 -26.93 -59.30
C PHE A 24 -5.85 -27.13 -58.17
N MET A 25 -6.82 -27.98 -58.45
CA MET A 25 -7.65 -28.59 -57.40
C MET A 25 -6.78 -29.58 -56.63
N ALA A 26 -6.58 -29.33 -55.34
CA ALA A 26 -6.18 -30.36 -54.41
C ALA A 26 -7.01 -30.21 -53.14
N PHE A 27 -7.82 -31.21 -52.91
CA PHE A 27 -8.50 -31.45 -51.64
C PHE A 27 -7.46 -31.51 -50.51
N GLY A 28 -7.43 -30.48 -49.70
CA GLY A 28 -6.70 -30.44 -48.43
C GLY A 28 -7.70 -30.33 -47.32
N LEU A 29 -7.92 -31.41 -46.60
CA LEU A 29 -8.59 -31.43 -45.31
C LEU A 29 -7.81 -30.48 -44.37
N GLY A 30 -8.33 -29.29 -44.24
CA GLY A 30 -7.82 -28.32 -43.27
C GLY A 30 -8.11 -28.84 -41.87
N ASN A 31 -7.07 -29.35 -41.22
CA ASN A 31 -7.05 -29.45 -39.76
C ASN A 31 -7.28 -28.04 -39.19
N ALA A 32 -8.49 -27.78 -38.75
CA ALA A 32 -8.77 -26.74 -37.82
C ALA A 32 -8.09 -27.14 -36.50
N GLN A 33 -6.81 -26.80 -36.36
CA GLN A 33 -6.15 -26.77 -35.05
C GLN A 33 -6.88 -25.71 -34.25
N SER A 34 -7.79 -26.17 -33.41
CA SER A 34 -8.35 -25.40 -32.34
C SER A 34 -7.17 -24.81 -31.56
N ALA A 35 -6.98 -23.50 -31.62
CA ALA A 35 -6.10 -22.81 -30.70
C ALA A 35 -6.70 -23.02 -29.31
N GLU A 36 -6.30 -24.10 -28.67
CA GLU A 36 -6.52 -24.32 -27.24
C GLU A 36 -5.78 -23.18 -26.56
N SER A 37 -6.54 -22.16 -26.09
CA SER A 37 -6.00 -21.13 -25.26
C SER A 37 -5.40 -21.84 -24.05
N LEU A 38 -4.07 -21.85 -23.96
CA LEU A 38 -3.35 -22.32 -22.79
C LEU A 38 -3.76 -21.38 -21.65
N GLN A 39 -4.81 -21.77 -20.94
CA GLN A 39 -5.25 -21.12 -19.74
C GLN A 39 -4.17 -21.42 -18.69
N GLU A 40 -3.22 -20.50 -18.53
CA GLU A 40 -2.19 -20.62 -17.50
C GLU A 40 -2.88 -20.81 -16.16
N LYS A 41 -2.57 -21.91 -15.49
CA LYS A 41 -3.10 -22.19 -14.15
C LYS A 41 -2.49 -21.20 -13.16
N PRO A 42 -3.28 -20.71 -12.19
CA PRO A 42 -2.73 -19.87 -11.12
C PRO A 42 -1.53 -20.56 -10.45
N SER A 43 -0.44 -19.84 -10.29
CA SER A 43 0.74 -20.31 -9.56
C SER A 43 0.75 -19.74 -8.15
N MET A 44 1.18 -20.54 -7.17
CA MET A 44 1.35 -20.11 -5.78
C MET A 44 2.83 -20.16 -5.41
N MET A 45 3.37 -19.01 -5.01
CA MET A 45 4.70 -18.93 -4.39
C MET A 45 4.57 -18.67 -2.90
N LYS A 46 5.46 -19.27 -2.10
CA LYS A 46 5.50 -19.08 -0.64
C LYS A 46 6.87 -18.52 -0.26
N GLN A 47 6.85 -17.49 0.57
CA GLN A 47 8.05 -16.89 1.13
C GLN A 47 7.89 -16.80 2.65
N THR A 48 8.96 -17.13 3.39
CA THR A 48 9.04 -16.89 4.84
C THR A 48 9.80 -15.60 5.05
N ILE A 49 9.27 -14.74 5.91
CA ILE A 49 9.92 -13.48 6.32
C ILE A 49 10.14 -13.48 7.82
N VAL A 50 11.18 -12.77 8.27
CA VAL A 50 11.45 -12.52 9.70
C VAL A 50 10.91 -11.12 10.02
N VAL A 51 10.08 -11.04 11.04
CA VAL A 51 9.46 -9.79 11.50
C VAL A 51 9.91 -9.51 12.93
N GLU A 52 10.32 -8.28 13.20
CA GLU A 52 10.62 -7.81 14.54
C GLU A 52 9.33 -7.35 15.22
N HIS A 53 8.90 -8.09 16.23
CA HIS A 53 7.74 -7.77 17.04
C HIS A 53 8.12 -6.88 18.21
N ILE A 54 7.44 -5.75 18.36
CA ILE A 54 7.71 -4.75 19.40
C ILE A 54 6.60 -4.77 20.44
N ARG A 55 6.99 -4.77 21.72
CA ARG A 55 6.10 -4.63 22.86
C ARG A 55 6.55 -3.47 23.74
N ILE A 56 5.61 -2.56 24.08
CA ILE A 56 5.83 -1.41 24.96
C ILE A 56 4.86 -1.53 26.13
N GLU A 57 5.37 -1.69 27.34
CA GLU A 57 4.56 -1.69 28.57
C GLU A 57 4.61 -0.32 29.24
N SER A 58 3.44 0.24 29.54
CA SER A 58 3.32 1.49 30.28
C SER A 58 3.15 1.23 31.78
N ALA A 59 3.59 2.17 32.60
CA ALA A 59 3.23 2.22 34.01
C ALA A 59 1.81 2.81 34.26
N LYS A 60 1.25 3.49 33.24
CA LYS A 60 -0.07 4.11 33.28
C LYS A 60 -1.19 3.12 33.03
N SER A 61 -2.42 3.50 33.43
CA SER A 61 -3.61 2.72 33.11
C SER A 61 -3.85 2.63 31.61
N PHE A 62 -4.55 1.57 31.17
CA PHE A 62 -5.02 1.46 29.78
C PHE A 62 -5.76 2.72 29.31
N ALA A 63 -6.62 3.30 30.17
CA ALA A 63 -7.41 4.47 29.83
C ALA A 63 -6.54 5.71 29.59
N ASP A 64 -5.51 5.91 30.40
CA ASP A 64 -4.60 7.06 30.30
C ASP A 64 -3.72 6.95 29.05
N VAL A 65 -3.16 5.76 28.79
CA VAL A 65 -2.37 5.47 27.57
C VAL A 65 -3.21 5.69 26.32
N ARG A 66 -4.43 5.17 26.31
CA ARG A 66 -5.39 5.38 25.22
C ARG A 66 -5.65 6.86 24.99
N ALA A 67 -5.98 7.61 26.06
CA ALA A 67 -6.27 9.03 25.96
C ALA A 67 -5.04 9.84 25.49
N ALA A 68 -3.82 9.46 25.91
CA ALA A 68 -2.59 10.08 25.44
C ALA A 68 -2.35 9.85 23.95
N LEU A 69 -2.50 8.62 23.47
CA LEU A 69 -2.36 8.28 22.04
C LEU A 69 -3.39 9.05 21.19
N GLU A 70 -4.68 9.03 21.59
CA GLU A 70 -5.76 9.66 20.83
C GLU A 70 -5.69 11.22 20.87
N ARG A 71 -4.95 11.81 21.79
CA ARG A 71 -4.62 13.24 21.79
C ARG A 71 -3.44 13.58 20.90
N SER A 72 -2.44 12.70 20.83
CA SER A 72 -1.21 12.94 20.07
C SER A 72 -1.37 12.69 18.58
N LEU A 73 -2.25 11.76 18.19
CA LEU A 73 -2.49 11.42 16.80
C LEU A 73 -3.89 11.83 16.35
N PRO A 74 -4.01 12.71 15.35
CA PRO A 74 -5.31 13.08 14.80
C PRO A 74 -5.97 11.92 14.06
N ARG A 75 -7.28 11.99 13.90
CA ARG A 75 -7.99 11.13 12.94
C ARG A 75 -7.64 11.54 11.52
N LEU A 76 -7.53 10.54 10.63
CA LEU A 76 -7.36 10.79 9.20
C LEU A 76 -8.53 11.64 8.70
N ASP A 77 -8.21 12.73 7.99
CA ASP A 77 -9.20 13.60 7.36
C ASP A 77 -9.88 12.90 6.20
N PRO A 78 -11.22 12.68 6.25
CA PRO A 78 -11.94 12.10 5.13
C PRO A 78 -11.85 12.93 3.84
N GLY A 79 -11.68 14.25 3.95
CA GLY A 79 -11.50 15.15 2.83
C GLY A 79 -10.16 14.90 2.11
N LEU A 80 -9.11 14.54 2.87
CA LEU A 80 -7.83 14.13 2.28
C LEU A 80 -8.00 12.82 1.48
N VAL A 81 -8.67 11.81 2.05
CA VAL A 81 -8.89 10.54 1.34
C VAL A 81 -9.56 10.77 0.00
N LYS A 82 -10.65 11.56 0.01
CA LYS A 82 -11.36 11.90 -1.23
C LYS A 82 -10.47 12.62 -2.23
N ALA A 83 -9.68 13.59 -1.80
CA ALA A 83 -8.78 14.35 -2.67
C ALA A 83 -7.72 13.44 -3.30
N LEU A 84 -7.17 12.48 -2.53
CA LEU A 84 -6.20 11.51 -3.05
C LEU A 84 -6.83 10.55 -4.07
N ASP A 85 -8.06 10.09 -3.83
CA ASP A 85 -8.82 9.24 -4.76
C ASP A 85 -9.14 9.99 -6.07
N ASP A 86 -9.38 11.30 -5.98
CA ASP A 86 -9.61 12.18 -7.14
C ASP A 86 -8.29 12.56 -7.86
N GLY A 87 -7.12 12.19 -7.33
CA GLY A 87 -5.81 12.51 -7.90
C GLY A 87 -5.36 13.95 -7.66
N ASP A 88 -5.82 14.62 -6.62
CA ASP A 88 -5.47 16.00 -6.27
C ASP A 88 -4.02 16.07 -5.73
N VAL A 89 -3.08 16.30 -6.65
CA VAL A 89 -1.65 16.39 -6.35
C VAL A 89 -1.34 17.57 -5.43
N GLU A 90 -2.03 18.71 -5.59
CA GLU A 90 -1.78 19.88 -4.75
C GLU A 90 -2.18 19.63 -3.30
N ARG A 91 -3.30 18.94 -3.07
CA ARG A 91 -3.71 18.54 -1.72
C ARG A 91 -2.74 17.53 -1.11
N ALA A 92 -2.24 16.55 -1.90
CA ALA A 92 -1.23 15.60 -1.47
C ALA A 92 0.09 16.29 -1.09
N ASP A 93 0.53 17.28 -1.86
CA ASP A 93 1.76 18.04 -1.59
C ASP A 93 1.62 18.93 -0.33
N ARG A 94 0.45 19.51 -0.10
CA ARG A 94 0.18 20.23 1.16
C ARG A 94 0.22 19.28 2.35
N GLU A 95 -0.44 18.12 2.25
CA GLU A 95 -0.43 17.13 3.32
C GLU A 95 0.99 16.66 3.65
N LYS A 96 1.82 16.45 2.63
CA LYS A 96 3.22 16.05 2.82
C LYS A 96 4.04 17.10 3.58
N LYS A 97 3.74 18.39 3.40
CA LYS A 97 4.51 19.50 3.98
C LYS A 97 4.00 19.92 5.35
N GLU A 98 2.69 19.89 5.54
CA GLU A 98 2.00 20.55 6.65
C GLU A 98 1.13 19.58 7.46
N GLY A 99 0.85 18.41 6.91
CA GLY A 99 0.02 17.40 7.56
C GLY A 99 0.72 16.67 8.70
N PRO A 100 -0.04 15.93 9.51
CA PRO A 100 0.52 15.13 10.58
C PRO A 100 1.39 14.01 10.03
N GLU A 101 2.48 13.69 10.72
CA GLU A 101 3.36 12.57 10.34
C GLU A 101 2.62 11.23 10.35
N LEU A 102 1.72 11.04 11.33
CA LEU A 102 0.86 9.88 11.47
C LEU A 102 -0.56 10.30 11.83
N SER A 103 -1.54 9.56 11.33
CA SER A 103 -2.96 9.68 11.64
C SER A 103 -3.57 8.34 12.00
N ILE A 104 -4.64 8.35 12.77
CA ILE A 104 -5.45 7.17 13.06
C ILE A 104 -6.52 7.03 11.98
N PHE A 105 -6.42 6.00 11.17
CA PHE A 105 -7.40 5.66 10.12
C PHE A 105 -8.65 5.04 10.71
N GLN A 106 -8.47 4.05 11.58
CA GLN A 106 -9.55 3.29 12.19
C GLN A 106 -9.16 2.77 13.57
N VAL A 107 -10.18 2.53 14.41
CA VAL A 107 -10.03 1.81 15.69
C VAL A 107 -11.05 0.71 15.74
N ARG A 108 -10.59 -0.52 16.02
CA ARG A 108 -11.44 -1.69 16.22
C ARG A 108 -11.41 -2.11 17.68
N ASN A 109 -12.60 -2.31 18.26
CA ASN A 109 -12.73 -2.70 19.68
C ASN A 109 -12.82 -4.23 19.80
N HIS A 110 -11.66 -4.87 19.93
CA HIS A 110 -11.59 -6.31 20.18
C HIS A 110 -12.07 -6.71 21.58
N GLY A 111 -11.93 -5.82 22.57
CA GLY A 111 -12.45 -6.04 23.91
C GLY A 111 -13.98 -6.20 23.93
N ALA A 112 -14.69 -5.49 23.05
CA ALA A 112 -16.15 -5.68 22.93
C ALA A 112 -16.51 -7.07 22.38
N VAL A 113 -15.71 -7.59 21.43
CA VAL A 113 -15.92 -8.94 20.87
C VAL A 113 -15.64 -10.02 21.91
N LEU A 114 -14.71 -9.82 22.84
CA LEU A 114 -14.41 -10.77 23.93
C LEU A 114 -15.60 -11.03 24.84
N LYS A 115 -16.58 -10.12 24.92
CA LYS A 115 -17.82 -10.33 25.68
C LYS A 115 -18.63 -11.54 25.18
N ILE A 116 -18.55 -11.81 23.87
CA ILE A 116 -19.20 -13.00 23.27
C ILE A 116 -18.56 -14.30 23.82
N ALA A 117 -17.26 -14.26 24.14
CA ALA A 117 -16.53 -15.36 24.76
C ALA A 117 -16.59 -15.36 26.30
N GLY A 118 -17.48 -14.56 26.90
CA GLY A 118 -17.65 -14.47 28.36
C GLY A 118 -16.48 -13.78 29.08
N LYS A 119 -15.64 -13.01 28.37
CA LYS A 119 -14.50 -12.30 28.94
C LYS A 119 -14.70 -10.79 28.81
N ALA A 120 -14.29 -10.05 29.83
CA ALA A 120 -14.28 -8.58 29.82
C ALA A 120 -12.83 -8.12 29.94
N ARG A 121 -12.24 -7.68 28.82
CA ARG A 121 -10.91 -7.07 28.79
C ARG A 121 -10.90 -5.89 27.83
N ASN A 122 -10.06 -4.90 28.08
CA ASN A 122 -9.86 -3.80 27.18
C ASN A 122 -8.80 -4.18 26.13
N ALA A 123 -9.17 -4.11 24.86
CA ALA A 123 -8.26 -4.34 23.73
C ALA A 123 -8.77 -3.56 22.52
N LEU A 124 -7.93 -2.68 21.98
CA LEU A 124 -8.19 -1.86 20.81
C LEU A 124 -7.11 -2.13 19.77
N GLN A 125 -7.49 -2.24 18.52
CA GLN A 125 -6.57 -2.22 17.40
C GLN A 125 -6.70 -0.90 16.66
N TYR A 126 -5.58 -0.21 16.52
CA TYR A 126 -5.45 1.01 15.75
C TYR A 126 -4.84 0.71 14.39
N ASP A 127 -5.38 1.30 13.34
CA ASP A 127 -4.75 1.40 12.05
C ASP A 127 -4.11 2.79 11.97
N ILE A 128 -2.77 2.87 12.00
CA ILE A 128 -2.00 4.11 12.09
C ILE A 128 -1.12 4.26 10.85
N GLY A 129 -1.02 5.48 10.31
CA GLY A 129 -0.16 5.75 9.16
C GLY A 129 -0.40 7.12 8.56
N ASN A 130 0.13 7.29 7.34
CA ASN A 130 -0.09 8.46 6.50
C ASN A 130 -0.24 7.99 5.05
N PRO A 131 -1.34 8.31 4.34
CA PRO A 131 -1.58 7.80 2.99
C PRO A 131 -0.59 8.34 1.96
N VAL A 132 -0.09 9.58 2.14
CA VAL A 132 0.93 10.16 1.27
C VAL A 132 2.27 9.43 1.46
N THR A 133 2.65 9.12 2.70
CA THR A 133 3.84 8.31 2.99
C THR A 133 3.71 6.90 2.39
N ALA A 134 2.54 6.27 2.48
CA ALA A 134 2.29 4.97 1.87
C ALA A 134 2.51 5.01 0.35
N SER A 135 2.09 6.07 -0.33
CA SER A 135 2.28 6.23 -1.78
C SER A 135 3.76 6.25 -2.19
N LEU A 136 4.65 6.74 -1.31
CA LEU A 136 6.10 6.75 -1.57
C LEU A 136 6.71 5.33 -1.61
N MET A 137 6.09 4.37 -0.96
CA MET A 137 6.49 2.96 -1.00
C MET A 137 5.81 2.22 -2.15
N VAL A 138 4.48 2.37 -2.26
CA VAL A 138 3.67 1.65 -3.25
C VAL A 138 4.06 1.98 -4.68
N ARG A 139 4.50 3.22 -4.97
CA ARG A 139 4.97 3.60 -6.31
C ARG A 139 6.22 2.84 -6.78
N HIS A 140 7.04 2.32 -5.85
CA HIS A 140 8.22 1.51 -6.15
C HIS A 140 7.89 0.02 -6.17
N GLN A 141 7.02 -0.41 -5.25
CA GLN A 141 6.60 -1.79 -5.10
C GLN A 141 5.10 -1.85 -4.78
N LEU A 142 4.28 -2.22 -5.77
CA LEU A 142 2.82 -2.27 -5.60
C LEU A 142 2.39 -3.23 -4.47
N ALA A 143 3.10 -4.33 -4.28
CA ALA A 143 2.81 -5.28 -3.23
C ALA A 143 3.05 -4.72 -1.81
N ALA A 144 3.78 -3.60 -1.67
CA ALA A 144 3.91 -2.91 -0.39
C ALA A 144 2.55 -2.42 0.15
N ALA A 145 1.54 -2.23 -0.72
CA ALA A 145 0.18 -1.91 -0.31
C ALA A 145 -0.47 -2.95 0.63
N LEU A 146 0.14 -4.13 0.81
CA LEU A 146 -0.31 -5.16 1.75
C LEU A 146 -0.26 -4.68 3.22
N TYR A 147 0.65 -3.78 3.57
CA TYR A 147 0.97 -3.47 4.97
C TYR A 147 0.40 -2.15 5.51
N PRO A 148 0.27 -1.03 4.75
CA PRO A 148 -0.33 0.19 5.26
C PRO A 148 -1.86 0.10 5.31
N PRO A 149 -2.51 0.67 6.32
CA PRO A 149 -1.94 1.29 7.51
C PRO A 149 -1.35 0.26 8.49
N ILE A 150 -0.39 0.71 9.33
CA ILE A 150 0.25 -0.14 10.32
C ILE A 150 -0.74 -0.47 11.44
N ARG A 151 -0.81 -1.75 11.79
CA ARG A 151 -1.68 -2.22 12.88
C ARG A 151 -0.92 -2.18 14.20
N VAL A 152 -1.51 -1.48 15.18
CA VAL A 152 -1.02 -1.38 16.55
C VAL A 152 -2.12 -1.83 17.49
N VAL A 153 -1.84 -2.80 18.33
CA VAL A 153 -2.77 -3.23 19.39
C VAL A 153 -2.40 -2.50 20.68
N LEU A 154 -3.41 -1.91 21.33
CA LEU A 154 -3.35 -1.44 22.71
C LEU A 154 -4.28 -2.31 23.55
N TYR A 155 -3.75 -2.96 24.58
CA TYR A 155 -4.57 -3.78 25.48
C TYR A 155 -4.20 -3.56 26.93
N GLU A 156 -5.12 -3.97 27.81
CA GLU A 156 -4.95 -3.94 29.25
C GLU A 156 -4.29 -5.24 29.75
N ASN A 157 -3.16 -5.14 30.46
CA ASN A 157 -2.56 -6.28 31.13
C ASN A 157 -3.27 -6.61 32.46
N GLU A 158 -2.79 -7.64 33.18
CA GLU A 158 -3.41 -8.08 34.44
C GLU A 158 -3.32 -7.06 35.56
N ALA A 159 -2.40 -6.10 35.49
CA ALA A 159 -2.25 -5.01 36.44
C ALA A 159 -3.07 -3.76 36.05
N GLY A 160 -3.94 -3.83 35.03
CA GLY A 160 -4.74 -2.71 34.54
C GLY A 160 -3.95 -1.67 33.72
N ARG A 161 -2.72 -1.98 33.34
CA ARG A 161 -1.82 -1.08 32.62
C ARG A 161 -1.97 -1.26 31.11
N GLY A 162 -1.68 -0.17 30.37
CA GLY A 162 -1.67 -0.19 28.92
C GLY A 162 -0.42 -0.87 28.36
N VAL A 163 -0.61 -1.73 27.34
CA VAL A 163 0.46 -2.38 26.59
C VAL A 163 0.21 -2.18 25.10
N PHE A 164 1.21 -1.66 24.39
CA PHE A 164 1.21 -1.65 22.93
C PHE A 164 1.97 -2.86 22.39
N GLU A 165 1.46 -3.42 21.29
CA GLU A 165 2.19 -4.39 20.47
C GLU A 165 1.99 -4.08 18.98
N TYR A 166 3.07 -4.19 18.19
CA TYR A 166 3.06 -4.00 16.74
C TYR A 166 4.27 -4.67 16.12
N ASP A 167 4.20 -4.92 14.82
CA ASP A 167 5.32 -5.39 14.03
C ASP A 167 6.08 -4.20 13.44
N ARG A 168 7.42 -4.19 13.58
CA ARG A 168 8.28 -3.10 13.08
C ARG A 168 8.13 -2.96 11.56
N PRO A 169 7.67 -1.82 11.05
CA PRO A 169 7.44 -1.59 9.63
C PRO A 169 8.61 -1.95 8.72
N SER A 170 9.84 -1.53 9.05
CA SER A 170 11.01 -1.81 8.19
C SER A 170 11.27 -3.30 7.98
N THR A 171 10.86 -4.17 8.90
CA THR A 171 11.04 -5.62 8.76
C THR A 171 9.97 -6.25 7.86
N THR A 172 8.75 -5.73 7.85
CA THR A 172 7.69 -6.19 6.95
C THR A 172 7.88 -5.66 5.53
N PHE A 173 8.20 -4.39 5.39
CA PHE A 173 8.45 -3.77 4.08
C PHE A 173 9.79 -4.17 3.46
N GLY A 174 10.81 -4.47 4.28
CA GLY A 174 12.14 -4.89 3.82
C GLY A 174 12.14 -6.20 3.03
N GLN A 175 11.09 -7.04 3.16
CA GLN A 175 10.96 -8.27 2.39
C GLN A 175 10.96 -8.07 0.87
N PHE A 176 10.62 -6.88 0.41
CA PHE A 176 10.55 -6.58 -1.02
C PHE A 176 11.93 -6.33 -1.65
N GLY A 177 13.00 -6.18 -0.83
CA GLY A 177 14.36 -5.97 -1.32
C GLY A 177 14.59 -4.63 -2.02
N ASP A 178 13.66 -3.69 -1.89
CA ASP A 178 13.75 -2.33 -2.43
C ASP A 178 14.21 -1.36 -1.33
N GLU A 179 15.38 -0.73 -1.52
CA GLU A 179 15.96 0.17 -0.52
C GLU A 179 15.16 1.46 -0.37
N GLN A 180 14.47 1.94 -1.41
CA GLN A 180 13.63 3.13 -1.32
C GLN A 180 12.39 2.85 -0.46
N VAL A 181 11.79 1.67 -0.62
CA VAL A 181 10.69 1.20 0.25
C VAL A 181 11.18 1.05 1.69
N THR A 182 12.33 0.41 1.88
CA THR A 182 12.91 0.16 3.21
C THR A 182 13.29 1.46 3.92
N ALA A 183 13.83 2.45 3.21
CA ALA A 183 14.18 3.75 3.78
C ALA A 183 12.95 4.51 4.30
N VAL A 184 11.84 4.52 3.55
CA VAL A 184 10.57 5.11 4.01
C VAL A 184 10.04 4.36 5.22
N ALA A 185 10.11 3.03 5.22
CA ALA A 185 9.66 2.20 6.34
C ALA A 185 10.46 2.43 7.64
N ARG A 186 11.77 2.69 7.55
CA ARG A 186 12.58 3.11 8.72
C ARG A 186 12.12 4.46 9.28
N GLY A 187 11.66 5.37 8.44
CA GLY A 187 11.01 6.61 8.89
C GLY A 187 9.73 6.33 9.69
N LEU A 188 8.92 5.38 9.23
CA LEU A 188 7.73 4.94 9.95
C LEU A 188 8.07 4.26 11.28
N ASP A 189 9.15 3.47 11.38
CA ASP A 189 9.63 2.90 12.63
C ASP A 189 9.83 4.01 13.67
N ALA A 190 10.60 5.03 13.31
CA ALA A 190 10.92 6.15 14.21
C ALA A 190 9.68 6.97 14.60
N ALA A 191 8.76 7.20 13.65
CA ALA A 191 7.52 7.94 13.91
C ALA A 191 6.60 7.19 14.86
N LEU A 192 6.39 5.90 14.65
CA LEU A 192 5.58 5.05 15.52
C LEU A 192 6.19 4.95 16.92
N GLU A 193 7.48 4.68 17.00
CA GLU A 193 8.17 4.54 18.27
C GLU A 193 8.02 5.82 19.12
N ARG A 194 8.25 7.01 18.53
CA ARG A 194 8.01 8.29 19.23
C ARG A 194 6.58 8.44 19.72
N ALA A 195 5.59 8.15 18.87
CA ALA A 195 4.18 8.31 19.21
C ALA A 195 3.74 7.37 20.33
N LEU A 196 4.15 6.10 20.25
CA LEU A 196 3.73 5.07 21.20
C LEU A 196 4.46 5.19 22.54
N LEU A 197 5.77 5.47 22.53
CA LEU A 197 6.51 5.76 23.77
C LEU A 197 5.98 7.02 24.47
N GLY A 198 5.77 8.11 23.73
CA GLY A 198 5.21 9.33 24.30
C GLY A 198 3.80 9.15 24.89
N ALA A 199 2.99 8.22 24.34
CA ALA A 199 1.69 7.89 24.94
C ALA A 199 1.83 6.98 26.18
N ALA A 200 2.88 6.15 26.24
CA ALA A 200 3.14 5.21 27.32
C ALA A 200 3.83 5.87 28.55
N GLU A 201 4.56 6.96 28.36
CA GLU A 201 5.19 7.79 29.40
C GLU A 201 4.18 8.63 30.20
#